data_5ae774f2400a9757d6048ef99b7089d2
#
_entry.id   5ae774f2400a9757d6048ef99b7089d2
#
_cell.length_a   1.000
_cell.length_b   1.000
_cell.length_c   1.000
_cell.angle_alpha   90.00
_cell.angle_beta   90.00
_cell.angle_gamma   90.00
#
_symmetry.space_group_name_H-M   'P 1'
#
loop_
_entity.id
_entity.type
_entity.pdbx_description
1 polymer ?
#
loop_
_entity_poly.entity_id
_entity_poly.type
_entity_poly.pdbx_seq_one_letter_code
_entity_poly.pdbx_strand_id
1 'polypeptide(L)'
;MTKLKTISYLSPNLFWFYQEVVQAIARRCDCHIELIAANCDPLDDCLLNQDKIDIAFICGLPLIRHNRIAKQPLEILAVPVMQGDRYQQQPIYFADIVVHADSNFYEFSDLAGSRFCYNDRGSNSGYNLLRYQLLQHLQSLFPSQTLPANYQFFRLSQASGSHQNSLQWIASGLADCAAIDSIVMAVELRQFPELAQSLRIIESIPSRIPPITISSRLYNQLGGGFVKEMRQSLLDPDVSLQKAMELAEVSLYTTASINDYAEIGMFYDQGISANFNIL
;
A
#
# COMPACT_ATOMS: atom_id res chain seq x y z
N MET A 1 21.85 25.13 -3.04
CA MET A 1 21.39 23.88 -2.41
C MET A 1 20.10 23.46 -3.09
N THR A 2 20.06 22.26 -3.66
CA THR A 2 18.89 21.70 -4.33
C THR A 2 17.74 21.52 -3.32
N LYS A 3 16.53 21.94 -3.68
CA LYS A 3 15.33 21.74 -2.85
C LYS A 3 14.41 20.75 -3.54
N LEU A 4 14.01 19.71 -2.83
CA LEU A 4 13.10 18.68 -3.30
C LEU A 4 11.84 18.65 -2.44
N LYS A 5 10.72 18.36 -3.07
CA LYS A 5 9.41 18.19 -2.42
C LYS A 5 9.00 16.72 -2.45
N THR A 6 8.78 16.17 -1.27
CA THR A 6 8.35 14.79 -1.10
C THR A 6 6.97 14.73 -0.49
N ILE A 7 6.17 13.76 -0.90
CA ILE A 7 4.85 13.50 -0.33
C ILE A 7 4.72 12.03 0.07
N SER A 8 4.04 11.76 1.18
CA SER A 8 3.65 10.42 1.58
C SER A 8 2.14 10.26 1.50
N TYR A 9 1.68 9.30 0.69
CA TYR A 9 0.31 8.80 0.61
C TYR A 9 0.12 7.51 1.41
N LEU A 10 1.16 7.08 2.13
CA LEU A 10 1.11 5.86 2.94
C LEU A 10 0.64 6.18 4.36
N SER A 11 0.40 5.12 5.12
CA SER A 11 -0.18 5.22 6.45
C SER A 11 0.59 6.15 7.40
N PRO A 12 -0.10 7.02 8.16
CA PRO A 12 0.53 7.99 9.04
C PRO A 12 1.28 7.38 10.22
N ASN A 13 0.99 6.14 10.62
CA ASN A 13 1.70 5.49 11.74
C ASN A 13 3.17 5.15 11.45
N LEU A 14 3.60 5.24 10.16
CA LEU A 14 4.98 5.11 9.72
C LEU A 14 5.59 6.44 9.25
N PHE A 15 4.92 7.57 9.41
CA PHE A 15 5.39 8.85 8.89
C PHE A 15 6.76 9.26 9.46
N TRP A 16 7.04 8.95 10.72
CA TRP A 16 8.34 9.13 11.36
C TRP A 16 9.46 8.40 10.62
N PHE A 17 9.19 7.17 10.12
CA PHE A 17 10.16 6.40 9.35
C PHE A 17 10.42 7.01 7.98
N TYR A 18 9.36 7.47 7.29
CA TYR A 18 9.52 8.17 6.00
C TYR A 18 10.30 9.46 6.16
N GLN A 19 10.18 10.16 7.30
CA GLN A 19 11.03 11.32 7.61
C GLN A 19 12.51 10.94 7.67
N GLU A 20 12.87 9.84 8.34
CA GLU A 20 14.26 9.40 8.43
C GLU A 20 14.80 8.95 7.06
N VAL A 21 14.00 8.26 6.26
CA VAL A 21 14.35 7.89 4.87
C VAL A 21 14.69 9.15 4.04
N VAL A 22 13.86 10.18 4.12
CA VAL A 22 14.07 11.45 3.41
C VAL A 22 15.32 12.15 3.92
N GLN A 23 15.57 12.15 5.23
CA GLN A 23 16.77 12.75 5.82
C GLN A 23 18.06 12.01 5.39
N ALA A 24 18.03 10.69 5.26
CA ALA A 24 19.16 9.92 4.75
C ALA A 24 19.52 10.31 3.31
N ILE A 25 18.51 10.47 2.45
CA ILE A 25 18.70 10.98 1.08
C ILE A 25 19.30 12.41 1.12
N ALA A 26 18.74 13.28 1.96
CA ALA A 26 19.17 14.66 2.08
C ALA A 26 20.65 14.77 2.52
N ARG A 27 21.06 13.95 3.51
CA ARG A 27 22.44 13.92 4.00
C ARG A 27 23.42 13.48 2.91
N ARG A 28 23.09 12.40 2.19
CA ARG A 28 23.99 11.84 1.15
C ARG A 28 24.10 12.75 -0.07
N CYS A 29 23.00 13.38 -0.48
CA CYS A 29 22.93 14.20 -1.68
C CYS A 29 23.24 15.68 -1.45
N ASP A 30 23.54 16.09 -0.22
CA ASP A 30 23.72 17.51 0.19
C ASP A 30 22.59 18.40 -0.35
N CYS A 31 21.35 18.02 -0.06
CA CYS A 31 20.16 18.72 -0.52
C CYS A 31 19.16 18.94 0.63
N HIS A 32 18.17 19.80 0.39
CA HIS A 32 17.06 20.00 1.30
C HIS A 32 15.83 19.29 0.77
N ILE A 33 15.18 18.46 1.59
CA ILE A 33 13.97 17.74 1.21
C ILE A 33 12.85 18.07 2.20
N GLU A 34 11.75 18.60 1.67
CA GLU A 34 10.50 18.79 2.42
C GLU A 34 9.64 17.54 2.28
N LEU A 35 9.18 16.97 3.40
CA LEU A 35 8.23 15.86 3.40
C LEU A 35 6.85 16.33 3.89
N ILE A 36 5.82 16.05 3.09
CA ILE A 36 4.44 16.40 3.34
C ILE A 36 3.64 15.10 3.54
N ALA A 37 2.77 15.05 4.54
CA ALA A 37 1.74 14.02 4.64
C ALA A 37 0.57 14.40 3.71
N ALA A 38 0.18 13.48 2.81
CA ALA A 38 -0.99 13.70 1.97
C ALA A 38 -2.28 13.61 2.80
N ASN A 39 -3.30 14.34 2.35
CA ASN A 39 -4.63 14.34 2.95
C ASN A 39 -5.74 13.98 1.93
N CYS A 40 -5.36 13.49 0.76
CA CYS A 40 -6.26 13.09 -0.31
C CYS A 40 -5.73 11.85 -1.06
N ASP A 41 -6.58 11.25 -1.89
CA ASP A 41 -6.17 10.18 -2.81
C ASP A 41 -5.08 10.72 -3.75
N PRO A 42 -4.01 9.93 -4.04
CA PRO A 42 -2.94 10.33 -4.96
C PRO A 42 -3.44 10.81 -6.33
N LEU A 43 -4.51 10.20 -6.85
CA LEU A 43 -5.05 10.55 -8.17
C LEU A 43 -5.85 11.86 -8.18
N ASP A 44 -6.28 12.33 -7.02
CA ASP A 44 -6.96 13.61 -6.83
C ASP A 44 -6.00 14.73 -6.42
N ASP A 45 -4.73 14.40 -6.13
CA ASP A 45 -3.74 15.39 -5.69
C ASP A 45 -3.24 16.24 -6.85
N CYS A 46 -3.54 17.53 -6.79
CA CYS A 46 -3.13 18.48 -7.81
C CYS A 46 -1.60 18.66 -7.88
N LEU A 47 -0.87 18.48 -6.78
CA LEU A 47 0.60 18.58 -6.78
C LEU A 47 1.22 17.41 -7.56
N LEU A 48 0.71 16.21 -7.38
CA LEU A 48 1.15 15.04 -8.12
C LEU A 48 0.78 15.16 -9.60
N ASN A 49 -0.48 15.50 -9.88
CA ASN A 49 -1.01 15.61 -11.25
C ASN A 49 -0.36 16.74 -12.08
N GLN A 50 0.16 17.77 -11.41
CA GLN A 50 0.91 18.87 -12.04
C GLN A 50 2.43 18.67 -12.05
N ASP A 51 2.90 17.47 -11.69
CA ASP A 51 4.33 17.12 -11.59
C ASP A 51 5.13 18.11 -10.70
N LYS A 52 4.54 18.48 -9.55
CA LYS A 52 5.17 19.36 -8.54
C LYS A 52 5.78 18.59 -7.38
N ILE A 53 5.69 17.26 -7.40
CA ILE A 53 6.28 16.35 -6.44
C ILE A 53 7.52 15.71 -7.06
N ASP A 54 8.61 15.71 -6.31
CA ASP A 54 9.88 15.15 -6.73
C ASP A 54 10.02 13.68 -6.31
N ILE A 55 9.59 13.36 -5.08
CA ILE A 55 9.64 12.02 -4.48
C ILE A 55 8.25 11.70 -3.92
N ALA A 56 7.76 10.47 -4.10
CA ALA A 56 6.52 10.03 -3.49
C ALA A 56 6.65 8.65 -2.85
N PHE A 57 6.13 8.53 -1.63
CA PHE A 57 5.79 7.26 -1.01
C PHE A 57 4.35 6.94 -1.40
N ILE A 58 4.15 5.94 -2.25
CA ILE A 58 2.87 5.70 -2.90
C ILE A 58 2.56 4.21 -3.00
N CYS A 59 1.30 3.84 -2.82
CA CYS A 59 0.85 2.46 -3.00
C CYS A 59 0.92 2.03 -4.47
N GLY A 60 1.09 0.73 -4.73
CA GLY A 60 1.28 0.20 -6.08
C GLY A 60 0.13 0.48 -7.03
N LEU A 61 -1.12 0.43 -6.57
CA LEU A 61 -2.27 0.69 -7.44
C LEU A 61 -2.35 2.15 -7.93
N PRO A 62 -2.31 3.18 -7.06
CA PRO A 62 -2.31 4.56 -7.54
C PRO A 62 -1.07 4.89 -8.36
N LEU A 63 0.10 4.29 -8.08
CA LEU A 63 1.30 4.43 -8.90
C LEU A 63 1.04 3.98 -10.36
N ILE A 64 0.51 2.77 -10.55
CA ILE A 64 0.21 2.24 -11.89
C ILE A 64 -0.85 3.10 -12.58
N ARG A 65 -1.91 3.51 -11.88
CA ARG A 65 -2.97 4.34 -12.45
C ARG A 65 -2.46 5.72 -12.83
N HIS A 66 -1.66 6.35 -11.98
CA HIS A 66 -1.02 7.64 -12.27
C HIS A 66 -0.15 7.54 -13.52
N ASN A 67 0.74 6.55 -13.60
CA ASN A 67 1.68 6.40 -14.71
C ASN A 67 1.01 6.13 -16.07
N ARG A 68 -0.24 5.63 -16.10
CA ARG A 68 -1.00 5.45 -17.35
C ARG A 68 -1.42 6.77 -18.00
N ILE A 69 -1.52 7.85 -17.22
CA ILE A 69 -2.03 9.14 -17.69
C ILE A 69 -1.04 10.29 -17.52
N ALA A 70 0.01 10.10 -16.71
CA ALA A 70 0.97 11.14 -16.39
C ALA A 70 1.87 11.48 -17.59
N LYS A 71 2.14 12.78 -17.79
CA LYS A 71 3.14 13.26 -18.75
C LYS A 71 4.56 12.96 -18.29
N GLN A 72 4.77 13.01 -17.00
CA GLN A 72 6.03 12.67 -16.32
C GLN A 72 5.73 11.52 -15.35
N PRO A 73 5.98 10.28 -15.76
CA PRO A 73 5.69 9.13 -14.90
C PRO A 73 6.60 9.12 -13.67
N LEU A 74 6.13 8.48 -12.62
CA LEU A 74 6.94 8.16 -11.46
C LEU A 74 7.76 6.91 -11.75
N GLU A 75 9.05 6.98 -11.43
CA GLU A 75 9.98 5.87 -11.51
C GLU A 75 10.30 5.33 -10.11
N ILE A 76 10.57 4.04 -9.98
CA ILE A 76 10.90 3.44 -8.69
C ILE A 76 12.34 3.80 -8.32
N LEU A 77 12.50 4.46 -7.19
CA LEU A 77 13.81 4.76 -6.61
C LEU A 77 14.35 3.53 -5.88
N ALA A 78 13.59 3.01 -4.92
CA ALA A 78 13.89 1.80 -4.17
C ALA A 78 12.61 1.24 -3.54
N VAL A 79 12.69 -0.03 -3.09
CA VAL A 79 11.61 -0.71 -2.38
C VAL A 79 12.16 -1.33 -1.10
N PRO A 80 11.43 -1.27 0.02
CA PRO A 80 11.84 -1.95 1.25
C PRO A 80 11.61 -3.46 1.14
N VAL A 81 12.42 -4.22 1.88
CA VAL A 81 12.20 -5.63 2.18
C VAL A 81 11.97 -5.74 3.67
N MET A 82 10.83 -6.25 4.08
CA MET A 82 10.47 -6.34 5.49
C MET A 82 11.18 -7.50 6.19
N GLN A 83 11.39 -7.37 7.50
CA GLN A 83 11.85 -8.46 8.36
C GLN A 83 10.73 -9.48 8.58
N GLY A 84 11.10 -10.70 8.91
CA GLY A 84 10.20 -11.81 9.22
C GLY A 84 10.04 -12.81 8.09
N ASP A 85 9.87 -14.07 8.48
CA ASP A 85 9.88 -15.24 7.58
C ASP A 85 8.74 -15.19 6.54
N ARG A 86 7.60 -14.57 6.88
CA ARG A 86 6.46 -14.45 5.95
C ARG A 86 6.80 -13.67 4.68
N TYR A 87 7.75 -12.74 4.75
CA TYR A 87 8.16 -11.91 3.61
C TYR A 87 9.22 -12.57 2.72
N GLN A 88 9.81 -13.70 3.16
CA GLN A 88 10.75 -14.53 2.38
C GLN A 88 11.93 -13.73 1.78
N GLN A 89 12.35 -12.67 2.44
CA GLN A 89 13.38 -11.72 1.96
C GLN A 89 13.04 -11.10 0.57
N GLN A 90 11.75 -11.00 0.26
CA GLN A 90 11.25 -10.40 -0.97
C GLN A 90 10.61 -9.02 -0.71
N PRO A 91 10.60 -8.12 -1.70
CA PRO A 91 9.93 -6.82 -1.59
C PRO A 91 8.41 -6.99 -1.77
N ILE A 92 7.79 -7.71 -0.85
CA ILE A 92 6.37 -7.99 -0.81
C ILE A 92 5.76 -7.56 0.51
N TYR A 93 4.45 -7.39 0.52
CA TYR A 93 3.61 -7.25 1.69
C TYR A 93 2.32 -8.04 1.47
N PHE A 94 1.41 -8.05 2.44
CA PHE A 94 0.16 -8.79 2.33
C PHE A 94 -1.04 -7.85 2.56
N ALA A 95 -2.12 -8.14 1.86
CA ALA A 95 -3.45 -7.72 2.29
C ALA A 95 -3.98 -8.84 3.19
N ASP A 96 -3.94 -8.62 4.50
CA ASP A 96 -4.44 -9.57 5.49
C ASP A 96 -5.95 -9.37 5.64
N ILE A 97 -6.74 -10.42 5.39
CA ILE A 97 -8.18 -10.42 5.61
C ILE A 97 -8.42 -10.70 7.09
N VAL A 98 -8.92 -9.69 7.78
CA VAL A 98 -9.04 -9.64 9.23
C VAL A 98 -10.51 -9.67 9.64
N VAL A 99 -10.79 -10.44 10.68
CA VAL A 99 -12.12 -10.57 11.32
C VAL A 99 -11.96 -10.45 12.84
N HIS A 100 -13.08 -10.30 13.58
CA HIS A 100 -13.05 -10.39 15.03
C HIS A 100 -12.64 -11.81 15.46
N ALA A 101 -11.80 -11.92 16.49
CA ALA A 101 -11.26 -13.21 16.95
C ALA A 101 -12.37 -14.22 17.34
N ASP A 102 -13.45 -13.74 17.96
CA ASP A 102 -14.59 -14.56 18.40
C ASP A 102 -15.64 -14.78 17.31
N SER A 103 -15.42 -14.31 16.07
CA SER A 103 -16.36 -14.51 14.97
C SER A 103 -16.31 -15.97 14.45
N ASN A 104 -17.38 -16.36 13.77
CA ASN A 104 -17.49 -17.67 13.11
C ASN A 104 -16.96 -17.65 11.66
N PHE A 105 -16.20 -16.63 11.26
CA PHE A 105 -15.60 -16.53 9.94
C PHE A 105 -14.19 -17.13 9.95
N TYR A 106 -13.99 -18.29 9.34
CA TYR A 106 -12.70 -19.02 9.34
C TYR A 106 -12.03 -19.03 7.97
N GLU A 107 -12.81 -18.86 6.90
CA GLU A 107 -12.31 -18.81 5.53
C GLU A 107 -13.03 -17.70 4.73
N PHE A 108 -12.54 -17.38 3.54
CA PHE A 108 -13.09 -16.30 2.70
C PHE A 108 -14.56 -16.50 2.35
N SER A 109 -14.99 -17.74 2.10
CA SER A 109 -16.38 -18.09 1.78
C SER A 109 -17.37 -17.75 2.89
N ASP A 110 -16.94 -17.80 4.16
CA ASP A 110 -17.78 -17.46 5.33
C ASP A 110 -18.19 -15.98 5.34
N LEU A 111 -17.45 -15.14 4.64
CA LEU A 111 -17.70 -13.69 4.59
C LEU A 111 -18.94 -13.31 3.76
N ALA A 112 -19.58 -14.27 3.06
CA ALA A 112 -20.81 -14.00 2.31
C ALA A 112 -21.89 -13.42 3.22
N GLY A 113 -22.45 -12.26 2.84
CA GLY A 113 -23.48 -11.56 3.62
C GLY A 113 -22.94 -10.77 4.83
N SER A 114 -21.64 -10.71 5.06
CA SER A 114 -21.03 -9.92 6.13
C SER A 114 -20.96 -8.41 5.82
N ARG A 115 -20.53 -7.61 6.82
CA ARG A 115 -20.24 -6.18 6.68
C ARG A 115 -18.74 -6.01 6.45
N PHE A 116 -18.39 -5.57 5.25
CA PHE A 116 -17.01 -5.27 4.88
C PHE A 116 -16.69 -3.78 5.10
N CYS A 117 -15.54 -3.47 5.68
CA CYS A 117 -15.01 -2.11 5.64
C CYS A 117 -13.65 -2.06 4.95
N TYR A 118 -13.36 -0.93 4.33
CA TYR A 118 -12.09 -0.67 3.62
C TYR A 118 -11.59 0.74 3.93
N ASN A 119 -10.26 0.95 3.84
CA ASN A 119 -9.69 2.27 4.08
C ASN A 119 -10.11 3.29 3.00
N ASP A 120 -9.86 2.99 1.72
CA ASP A 120 -10.25 3.80 0.57
C ASP A 120 -10.30 2.94 -0.71
N ARG A 121 -10.97 3.42 -1.76
CA ARG A 121 -11.12 2.71 -3.03
C ARG A 121 -9.86 2.72 -3.90
N GLY A 122 -8.91 3.61 -3.63
CA GLY A 122 -7.61 3.67 -4.31
C GLY A 122 -6.59 2.71 -3.72
N SER A 123 -6.89 2.12 -2.55
CA SER A 123 -5.98 1.20 -1.85
C SER A 123 -5.79 -0.11 -2.61
N ASN A 124 -4.53 -0.55 -2.74
CA ASN A 124 -4.25 -1.88 -3.27
C ASN A 124 -4.61 -2.98 -2.26
N SER A 125 -4.11 -2.89 -1.02
CA SER A 125 -4.37 -3.89 0.02
C SER A 125 -5.81 -3.86 0.53
N GLY A 126 -6.33 -2.68 0.84
CA GLY A 126 -7.62 -2.55 1.51
C GLY A 126 -8.83 -2.73 0.59
N TYR A 127 -8.64 -2.67 -0.73
CA TYR A 127 -9.74 -2.73 -1.69
C TYR A 127 -9.46 -3.57 -2.94
N ASN A 128 -8.38 -3.27 -3.69
CA ASN A 128 -8.13 -3.88 -4.99
C ASN A 128 -7.87 -5.39 -4.92
N LEU A 129 -6.99 -5.82 -4.01
CA LEU A 129 -6.63 -7.23 -3.86
C LEU A 129 -7.82 -8.06 -3.38
N LEU A 130 -8.59 -7.56 -2.40
CA LEU A 130 -9.79 -8.25 -1.95
C LEU A 130 -10.85 -8.33 -3.06
N ARG A 131 -11.02 -7.26 -3.85
CA ARG A 131 -11.92 -7.27 -5.00
C ARG A 131 -11.52 -8.33 -6.03
N TYR A 132 -10.22 -8.46 -6.30
CA TYR A 132 -9.70 -9.49 -7.19
C TYR A 132 -9.90 -10.90 -6.61
N GLN A 133 -9.62 -11.11 -5.32
CA GLN A 133 -9.85 -12.37 -4.62
C GLN A 133 -11.34 -12.77 -4.70
N LEU A 134 -12.23 -11.83 -4.48
CA LEU A 134 -13.67 -12.05 -4.63
C LEU A 134 -14.04 -12.46 -6.05
N LEU A 135 -13.46 -11.81 -7.07
CA LEU A 135 -13.69 -12.19 -8.47
C LEU A 135 -13.26 -13.64 -8.73
N GLN A 136 -12.07 -14.04 -8.27
CA GLN A 136 -11.56 -15.41 -8.41
C GLN A 136 -12.46 -16.42 -7.68
N HIS A 137 -12.88 -16.11 -6.47
CA HIS A 137 -13.79 -16.94 -5.69
C HIS A 137 -15.11 -17.16 -6.44
N LEU A 138 -15.74 -16.12 -6.96
CA LEU A 138 -17.00 -16.22 -7.68
C LEU A 138 -16.86 -16.95 -9.02
N GLN A 139 -15.76 -16.76 -9.75
CA GLN A 139 -15.48 -17.52 -10.97
C GLN A 139 -15.31 -19.02 -10.69
N SER A 140 -14.75 -19.38 -9.53
CA SER A 140 -14.64 -20.79 -9.13
C SER A 140 -16.00 -21.41 -8.81
N LEU A 141 -16.91 -20.66 -8.21
CA LEU A 141 -18.27 -21.11 -7.88
C LEU A 141 -19.20 -21.15 -9.11
N PHE A 142 -18.99 -20.24 -10.06
CA PHE A 142 -19.88 -20.03 -11.22
C PHE A 142 -19.09 -20.02 -12.54
N PRO A 143 -18.39 -21.12 -12.90
CA PRO A 143 -17.41 -21.11 -14.01
C PRO A 143 -18.04 -20.85 -15.40
N SER A 144 -19.35 -21.05 -15.55
CA SER A 144 -20.06 -20.91 -16.83
C SER A 144 -21.21 -19.91 -16.78
N GLN A 145 -21.37 -19.17 -15.70
CA GLN A 145 -22.50 -18.26 -15.51
C GLN A 145 -22.04 -16.81 -15.48
N THR A 146 -22.79 -15.94 -16.17
CA THR A 146 -22.70 -14.51 -15.94
C THR A 146 -23.27 -14.24 -14.55
N LEU A 147 -22.50 -13.61 -13.67
CA LEU A 147 -22.97 -13.21 -12.36
C LEU A 147 -24.21 -12.29 -12.53
N PRO A 148 -25.26 -12.47 -11.70
CA PRO A 148 -26.40 -11.56 -11.73
C PRO A 148 -25.93 -10.10 -11.55
N ALA A 149 -26.51 -9.18 -12.30
CA ALA A 149 -26.15 -7.75 -12.24
C ALA A 149 -26.25 -7.13 -10.83
N ASN A 150 -27.01 -7.78 -9.94
CA ASN A 150 -27.24 -7.35 -8.56
C ASN A 150 -26.62 -8.32 -7.53
N TYR A 151 -25.62 -9.12 -7.92
CA TYR A 151 -24.98 -10.00 -6.96
C TYR A 151 -24.20 -9.18 -5.94
N GLN A 152 -24.50 -9.34 -4.67
CA GLN A 152 -23.78 -8.76 -3.54
C GLN A 152 -23.19 -9.89 -2.71
N PHE A 153 -21.86 -9.94 -2.62
CA PHE A 153 -21.18 -10.86 -1.71
C PHE A 153 -21.27 -10.35 -0.27
N PHE A 154 -20.93 -9.09 -0.06
CA PHE A 154 -21.07 -8.42 1.23
C PHE A 154 -22.44 -7.75 1.33
N ARG A 155 -23.09 -7.88 2.49
CA ARG A 155 -24.35 -7.17 2.77
C ARG A 155 -24.18 -5.66 2.81
N LEU A 156 -23.03 -5.20 3.26
CA LEU A 156 -22.66 -3.78 3.36
C LEU A 156 -21.17 -3.64 3.09
N SER A 157 -20.79 -2.64 2.31
CA SER A 157 -19.39 -2.24 2.08
C SER A 157 -19.24 -0.75 2.36
N GLN A 158 -18.35 -0.39 3.29
CA GLN A 158 -18.23 0.99 3.76
C GLN A 158 -16.77 1.42 3.94
N ALA A 159 -16.46 2.67 3.52
CA ALA A 159 -15.16 3.27 3.76
C ALA A 159 -14.99 3.64 5.23
N SER A 160 -13.91 3.20 5.85
CA SER A 160 -13.49 3.57 7.22
C SER A 160 -12.53 4.77 7.23
N GLY A 161 -11.92 5.08 6.09
CA GLY A 161 -10.96 6.17 5.92
C GLY A 161 -9.50 5.82 6.20
N SER A 162 -9.23 4.73 6.93
CA SER A 162 -7.86 4.25 7.18
C SER A 162 -7.83 2.79 7.60
N HIS A 163 -6.68 2.12 7.46
CA HIS A 163 -6.49 0.76 7.98
C HIS A 163 -6.65 0.70 9.50
N GLN A 164 -6.18 1.71 10.22
CA GLN A 164 -6.35 1.83 11.68
C GLN A 164 -7.83 1.86 12.07
N ASN A 165 -8.63 2.70 11.38
CA ASN A 165 -10.07 2.73 11.61
C ASN A 165 -10.74 1.40 11.28
N SER A 166 -10.32 0.71 10.20
CA SER A 166 -10.85 -0.61 9.86
C SER A 166 -10.60 -1.62 10.97
N LEU A 167 -9.40 -1.66 11.56
CA LEU A 167 -9.08 -2.53 12.70
C LEU A 167 -9.97 -2.22 13.91
N GLN A 168 -10.16 -0.94 14.24
CA GLN A 168 -11.05 -0.51 15.32
C GLN A 168 -12.51 -0.89 15.06
N TRP A 169 -12.99 -0.78 13.81
CA TRP A 169 -14.34 -1.17 13.46
C TRP A 169 -14.59 -2.66 13.62
N ILE A 170 -13.59 -3.50 13.27
CA ILE A 170 -13.67 -4.94 13.49
C ILE A 170 -13.69 -5.24 15.00
N ALA A 171 -12.74 -4.69 15.75
CA ALA A 171 -12.62 -4.92 17.19
C ALA A 171 -13.87 -4.47 17.98
N SER A 172 -14.55 -3.41 17.52
CA SER A 172 -15.80 -2.90 18.13
C SER A 172 -17.07 -3.53 17.58
N GLY A 173 -16.99 -4.41 16.58
CA GLY A 173 -18.15 -5.03 15.93
C GLY A 173 -18.95 -4.09 15.02
N LEU A 174 -18.40 -2.96 14.60
CA LEU A 174 -19.01 -2.08 13.58
C LEU A 174 -18.92 -2.68 12.18
N ALA A 175 -17.82 -3.40 11.89
CA ALA A 175 -17.64 -4.20 10.69
C ALA A 175 -17.33 -5.64 11.06
N ASP A 176 -17.57 -6.57 10.14
CA ASP A 176 -17.32 -8.00 10.34
C ASP A 176 -15.95 -8.40 9.77
N CYS A 177 -15.50 -7.75 8.70
CA CYS A 177 -14.21 -8.01 8.07
C CYS A 177 -13.63 -6.77 7.38
N ALA A 178 -12.30 -6.80 7.17
CA ALA A 178 -11.57 -5.85 6.34
C ALA A 178 -10.33 -6.51 5.73
N ALA A 179 -9.80 -5.92 4.65
CA ALA A 179 -8.47 -6.23 4.14
C ALA A 179 -7.49 -5.15 4.62
N ILE A 180 -6.45 -5.55 5.30
CA ILE A 180 -5.52 -4.64 6.00
C ILE A 180 -4.11 -4.82 5.44
N ASP A 181 -3.41 -3.71 5.21
CA ASP A 181 -1.97 -3.73 4.93
C ASP A 181 -1.22 -4.37 6.09
N SER A 182 -0.48 -5.44 5.84
CA SER A 182 0.21 -6.23 6.85
C SER A 182 1.25 -5.42 7.65
N ILE A 183 1.87 -4.43 7.01
CA ILE A 183 2.88 -3.57 7.64
C ILE A 183 2.19 -2.58 8.58
N VAL A 184 1.10 -1.95 8.09
CA VAL A 184 0.30 -1.03 8.91
C VAL A 184 -0.29 -1.77 10.12
N MET A 185 -0.80 -2.99 9.92
CA MET A 185 -1.34 -3.84 10.98
C MET A 185 -0.25 -4.18 12.01
N ALA A 186 0.94 -4.61 11.58
CA ALA A 186 2.02 -4.96 12.50
C ALA A 186 2.43 -3.77 13.38
N VAL A 187 2.52 -2.55 12.81
CA VAL A 187 2.81 -1.33 13.57
C VAL A 187 1.69 -1.01 14.55
N GLU A 188 0.43 -1.10 14.12
CA GLU A 188 -0.73 -0.80 14.95
C GLU A 188 -0.85 -1.76 16.13
N LEU A 189 -0.66 -3.06 15.92
CA LEU A 189 -0.72 -4.08 16.97
C LEU A 189 0.44 -3.99 17.97
N ARG A 190 1.59 -3.45 17.57
CA ARG A 190 2.66 -3.13 18.53
C ARG A 190 2.33 -1.93 19.41
N GLN A 191 1.69 -0.94 18.83
CA GLN A 191 1.28 0.27 19.54
C GLN A 191 0.07 0.03 20.47
N PHE A 192 -0.85 -0.85 20.04
CA PHE A 192 -2.09 -1.21 20.75
C PHE A 192 -2.22 -2.74 20.86
N PRO A 193 -1.45 -3.38 21.78
CA PRO A 193 -1.42 -4.84 21.90
C PRO A 193 -2.79 -5.48 22.24
N GLU A 194 -3.70 -4.73 22.84
CA GLU A 194 -5.07 -5.16 23.14
C GLU A 194 -5.87 -5.49 21.88
N LEU A 195 -5.60 -4.82 20.76
CA LEU A 195 -6.23 -5.13 19.46
C LEU A 195 -5.88 -6.54 18.98
N ALA A 196 -4.67 -7.02 19.25
CA ALA A 196 -4.23 -8.35 18.82
C ALA A 196 -5.10 -9.48 19.40
N GLN A 197 -5.69 -9.27 20.59
CA GLN A 197 -6.58 -10.27 21.21
C GLN A 197 -7.97 -10.29 20.57
N SER A 198 -8.38 -9.19 19.95
CA SER A 198 -9.70 -9.04 19.34
C SER A 198 -9.72 -9.34 17.85
N LEU A 199 -8.57 -9.61 17.23
CA LEU A 199 -8.44 -9.72 15.78
C LEU A 199 -7.85 -11.07 15.38
N ARG A 200 -8.30 -11.59 14.24
CA ARG A 200 -7.79 -12.80 13.62
C ARG A 200 -7.66 -12.62 12.11
N ILE A 201 -6.51 -13.04 11.57
CA ILE A 201 -6.31 -13.14 10.12
C ILE A 201 -6.87 -14.48 9.66
N ILE A 202 -7.72 -14.48 8.63
CA ILE A 202 -8.26 -15.70 8.01
C ILE A 202 -7.62 -16.02 6.67
N GLU A 203 -7.06 -15.02 5.99
CA GLU A 203 -6.36 -15.17 4.71
C GLU A 203 -5.36 -14.03 4.52
N SER A 204 -4.28 -14.27 3.76
CA SER A 204 -3.26 -13.28 3.42
C SER A 204 -2.99 -13.30 1.92
N ILE A 205 -3.20 -12.20 1.23
CA ILE A 205 -3.01 -12.04 -0.21
C ILE A 205 -1.70 -11.30 -0.45
N PRO A 206 -0.66 -11.95 -1.03
CA PRO A 206 0.61 -11.29 -1.30
C PRO A 206 0.51 -10.26 -2.42
N SER A 207 1.33 -9.21 -2.33
CA SER A 207 1.48 -8.22 -3.39
C SER A 207 2.85 -7.52 -3.29
N ARG A 208 3.22 -6.75 -4.32
CA ARG A 208 4.41 -5.90 -4.30
C ARG A 208 4.24 -4.78 -3.28
N ILE A 209 5.26 -4.61 -2.43
CA ILE A 209 5.29 -3.60 -1.38
C ILE A 209 5.26 -2.18 -1.98
N PRO A 210 4.62 -1.19 -1.32
CA PRO A 210 4.65 0.19 -1.77
C PRO A 210 6.08 0.71 -1.97
N PRO A 211 6.42 1.27 -3.15
CA PRO A 211 7.75 1.78 -3.44
C PRO A 211 7.96 3.22 -2.96
N ILE A 212 9.23 3.60 -2.87
CA ILE A 212 9.65 5.00 -2.94
C ILE A 212 9.85 5.33 -4.40
N THR A 213 9.21 6.40 -4.88
CA THR A 213 9.26 6.79 -6.29
C THR A 213 9.82 8.19 -6.47
N ILE A 214 10.33 8.47 -7.66
CA ILE A 214 10.77 9.80 -8.10
C ILE A 214 10.04 10.18 -9.39
N SER A 215 9.80 11.48 -9.60
CA SER A 215 9.35 11.97 -10.90
C SER A 215 10.44 11.78 -11.94
N SER A 216 10.07 11.27 -13.13
CA SER A 216 11.00 11.14 -14.27
C SER A 216 11.62 12.49 -14.70
N ARG A 217 10.98 13.61 -14.37
CA ARG A 217 11.51 14.96 -14.54
C ARG A 217 12.86 15.15 -13.84
N LEU A 218 13.09 14.52 -12.68
CA LEU A 218 14.33 14.67 -11.92
C LEU A 218 15.56 14.17 -12.67
N TYR A 219 15.44 13.13 -13.48
CA TYR A 219 16.53 12.67 -14.33
C TYR A 219 16.97 13.76 -15.32
N ASN A 220 16.01 14.48 -15.88
CA ASN A 220 16.30 15.57 -16.83
C ASN A 220 16.86 16.82 -16.13
N GLN A 221 16.46 17.10 -14.91
CA GLN A 221 16.84 18.30 -14.18
C GLN A 221 18.17 18.15 -13.40
N LEU A 222 18.37 17.01 -12.76
CA LEU A 222 19.49 16.79 -11.84
C LEU A 222 20.52 15.78 -12.37
N GLY A 223 20.17 15.06 -13.45
CA GLY A 223 21.00 14.03 -14.07
C GLY A 223 21.00 12.69 -13.32
N GLY A 224 21.33 11.63 -14.06
CA GLY A 224 21.30 10.24 -13.55
C GLY A 224 22.28 10.00 -12.39
N GLY A 225 23.36 10.76 -12.29
CA GLY A 225 24.31 10.68 -11.18
C GLY A 225 23.68 11.04 -9.85
N PHE A 226 22.90 12.13 -9.79
CA PHE A 226 22.19 12.55 -8.58
C PHE A 226 21.14 11.51 -8.13
N VAL A 227 20.34 11.00 -9.08
CA VAL A 227 19.34 9.95 -8.81
C VAL A 227 20.01 8.66 -8.33
N LYS A 228 21.18 8.33 -8.88
CA LYS A 228 21.97 7.18 -8.40
C LYS A 228 22.40 7.35 -6.94
N GLU A 229 22.86 8.54 -6.54
CA GLU A 229 23.22 8.82 -5.13
C GLU A 229 22.01 8.77 -4.21
N MET A 230 20.85 9.29 -4.63
CA MET A 230 19.58 9.13 -3.89
C MET A 230 19.26 7.64 -3.65
N ARG A 231 19.35 6.82 -4.69
CA ARG A 231 19.12 5.37 -4.55
C ARG A 231 20.17 4.73 -3.64
N GLN A 232 21.42 5.10 -3.80
CA GLN A 232 22.51 4.53 -2.99
C GLN A 232 22.39 4.87 -1.51
N SER A 233 21.78 6.00 -1.13
CA SER A 233 21.52 6.32 0.29
C SER A 233 20.58 5.33 0.97
N LEU A 234 19.76 4.61 0.19
CA LEU A 234 18.83 3.61 0.68
C LEU A 234 19.43 2.19 0.60
N LEU A 235 20.17 1.88 -0.47
CA LEU A 235 20.82 0.58 -0.65
C LEU A 235 22.03 0.38 0.28
N ASP A 236 22.65 1.46 0.71
CA ASP A 236 23.80 1.51 1.62
C ASP A 236 23.49 2.58 2.69
N PRO A 237 22.58 2.25 3.64
CA PRO A 237 22.06 3.20 4.60
C PRO A 237 23.10 3.63 5.64
N ASP A 238 23.08 4.90 6.03
CA ASP A 238 23.87 5.40 7.16
C ASP A 238 23.34 4.85 8.50
N VAL A 239 24.11 5.07 9.57
CA VAL A 239 23.80 4.56 10.91
C VAL A 239 22.42 5.03 11.41
N SER A 240 22.00 6.25 11.07
CA SER A 240 20.69 6.78 11.48
C SER A 240 19.56 6.03 10.78
N LEU A 241 19.66 5.85 9.46
CA LEU A 241 18.65 5.11 8.70
C LEU A 241 18.64 3.64 9.10
N GLN A 242 19.80 2.99 9.35
CA GLN A 242 19.85 1.61 9.83
C GLN A 242 19.05 1.41 11.13
N LYS A 243 19.20 2.32 12.10
CA LYS A 243 18.42 2.28 13.35
C LYS A 243 16.93 2.47 13.11
N ALA A 244 16.56 3.38 12.21
CA ALA A 244 15.15 3.58 11.87
C ALA A 244 14.56 2.35 11.14
N MET A 245 15.33 1.72 10.25
CA MET A 245 14.95 0.48 9.57
C MET A 245 14.71 -0.65 10.56
N GLU A 246 15.58 -0.81 11.57
CA GLU A 246 15.41 -1.82 12.63
C GLU A 246 14.09 -1.61 13.38
N LEU A 247 13.78 -0.37 13.78
CA LEU A 247 12.52 -0.04 14.47
C LEU A 247 11.27 -0.20 13.59
N ALA A 248 11.41 0.01 12.29
CA ALA A 248 10.34 -0.14 11.30
C ALA A 248 10.25 -1.59 10.75
N GLU A 249 11.08 -2.53 11.26
CA GLU A 249 11.18 -3.90 10.76
C GLU A 249 11.49 -4.00 9.26
N VAL A 250 12.28 -3.06 8.74
CA VAL A 250 12.83 -3.11 7.39
C VAL A 250 14.20 -3.77 7.42
N SER A 251 14.38 -4.86 6.66
CA SER A 251 15.64 -5.60 6.58
C SER A 251 16.67 -4.88 5.71
N LEU A 252 16.24 -4.48 4.52
CA LEU A 252 17.07 -3.77 3.54
C LEU A 252 16.19 -3.02 2.53
N TYR A 253 16.80 -2.16 1.73
CA TYR A 253 16.20 -1.66 0.49
C TYR A 253 16.79 -2.38 -0.70
N THR A 254 15.97 -2.59 -1.75
CA THR A 254 16.40 -3.19 -3.01
C THR A 254 15.84 -2.40 -4.19
N THR A 255 16.27 -2.75 -5.39
CA THR A 255 15.75 -2.19 -6.64
C THR A 255 14.55 -2.96 -7.13
N ALA A 256 13.64 -2.25 -7.80
CA ALA A 256 12.54 -2.83 -8.54
C ALA A 256 12.27 -1.98 -9.80
N SER A 257 11.51 -2.53 -10.71
CA SER A 257 11.04 -1.83 -11.92
C SER A 257 9.52 -1.64 -11.87
N ILE A 258 8.99 -0.72 -12.67
CA ILE A 258 7.54 -0.53 -12.79
C ILE A 258 6.84 -1.81 -13.31
N ASN A 259 7.54 -2.63 -14.09
CA ASN A 259 7.00 -3.89 -14.61
C ASN A 259 6.71 -4.91 -13.48
N ASP A 260 7.42 -4.84 -12.36
CA ASP A 260 7.16 -5.71 -11.20
C ASP A 260 5.80 -5.43 -10.55
N TYR A 261 5.18 -4.28 -10.88
CA TYR A 261 3.85 -3.85 -10.40
C TYR A 261 2.74 -4.09 -11.42
N ALA A 262 3.05 -4.64 -12.61
CA ALA A 262 2.08 -4.82 -13.69
C ALA A 262 0.88 -5.68 -13.27
N GLU A 263 1.09 -6.68 -12.42
CA GLU A 263 0.05 -7.56 -11.91
C GLU A 263 -1.03 -6.79 -11.11
N ILE A 264 -0.64 -5.77 -10.34
CA ILE A 264 -1.58 -4.91 -9.61
C ILE A 264 -2.55 -4.21 -10.58
N GLY A 265 -2.01 -3.71 -11.69
CA GLY A 265 -2.81 -3.09 -12.76
C GLY A 265 -3.74 -4.09 -13.44
N MET A 266 -3.27 -5.31 -13.68
CA MET A 266 -4.06 -6.39 -14.27
C MET A 266 -5.24 -6.77 -13.36
N PHE A 267 -5.03 -6.93 -12.06
CA PHE A 267 -6.08 -7.20 -11.08
C PHE A 267 -7.14 -6.10 -11.04
N TYR A 268 -6.69 -4.84 -11.09
CA TYR A 268 -7.58 -3.69 -11.16
C TYR A 268 -8.45 -3.73 -12.43
N ASP A 269 -7.85 -3.94 -13.59
CA ASP A 269 -8.54 -3.96 -14.88
C ASP A 269 -9.55 -5.12 -14.96
N GLN A 270 -9.19 -6.30 -14.45
CA GLN A 270 -10.11 -7.44 -14.38
C GLN A 270 -11.32 -7.15 -13.48
N GLY A 271 -11.08 -6.53 -12.31
CA GLY A 271 -12.17 -6.12 -11.42
C GLY A 271 -13.12 -5.09 -12.06
N ILE A 272 -12.60 -4.14 -12.84
CA ILE A 272 -13.42 -3.16 -13.57
C ILE A 272 -14.19 -3.84 -14.70
N SER A 273 -13.53 -4.68 -15.51
CA SER A 273 -14.15 -5.37 -16.67
C SER A 273 -15.26 -6.32 -16.27
N ALA A 274 -15.17 -6.93 -15.09
CA ALA A 274 -16.20 -7.79 -14.54
C ALA A 274 -17.40 -7.01 -13.96
N ASN A 275 -17.42 -5.69 -14.11
CA ASN A 275 -18.43 -4.79 -13.52
C ASN A 275 -18.50 -4.89 -11.98
N PHE A 276 -17.41 -5.34 -11.36
CA PHE A 276 -17.24 -5.51 -9.92
C PHE A 276 -17.00 -4.12 -9.25
N ASN A 277 -17.93 -3.18 -9.46
CA ASN A 277 -18.02 -1.97 -8.65
C ASN A 277 -18.67 -2.22 -7.28
N ILE A 278 -18.91 -3.48 -6.97
CA ILE A 278 -19.75 -3.94 -5.85
C ILE A 278 -18.87 -4.59 -4.79
N LEU A 279 -17.95 -3.80 -4.26
CA LEU A 279 -17.55 -3.94 -2.88
C LEU A 279 -18.20 -2.85 -2.10
#